data_98303232c98a413c2c9b09422234b30d
#
_entry.id   98303232c98a413c2c9b09422234b30d
#
_cell.length_a   1.000
_cell.length_b   1.000
_cell.length_c   1.000
_cell.angle_alpha   90.00
_cell.angle_beta   90.00
_cell.angle_gamma   90.00
#
_symmetry.space_group_name_H-M   'P 1'
#
loop_
_entity.id
_entity.type
_entity.pdbx_description
1 polymer ?
#
loop_
_entity_poly.entity_id
_entity_poly.type
_entity_poly.pdbx_seq_one_letter_code
_entity_poly.pdbx_strand_id
1 'polypeptide(L)'
;MVRTPLSPEERERGERLGQLLREARGGRSMVEVAATAGISAETLRKIETGRAPTPAFFTVAALARALGLSMDDIDHRTLRPVRKLPVAVP
;
A
#
# COMPACT_ATOMS: atom_id res chain seq x y z
N MET A 1 -26.30 2.13 9.32
CA MET A 1 -25.59 1.36 8.29
C MET A 1 -24.47 0.58 8.92
N VAL A 2 -24.44 -0.70 8.69
CA VAL A 2 -23.45 -1.56 9.29
C VAL A 2 -22.24 -1.62 8.39
N ARG A 3 -21.09 -1.33 8.96
CA ARG A 3 -19.86 -1.37 8.20
C ARG A 3 -19.31 -2.78 8.24
N THR A 4 -19.06 -3.34 7.10
CA THR A 4 -18.47 -4.66 7.01
C THR A 4 -17.01 -4.59 7.45
N PRO A 5 -16.60 -5.41 8.40
CA PRO A 5 -15.19 -5.41 8.79
C PRO A 5 -14.32 -5.92 7.66
N LEU A 6 -13.06 -5.48 7.67
CA LEU A 6 -12.11 -5.92 6.68
C LEU A 6 -11.83 -7.41 6.85
N SER A 7 -11.68 -8.10 5.74
CA SER A 7 -11.28 -9.50 5.80
C SER A 7 -9.79 -9.58 6.15
N PRO A 8 -9.34 -10.74 6.63
CA PRO A 8 -7.91 -10.92 6.88
C PRO A 8 -7.06 -10.66 5.63
N GLU A 9 -7.56 -11.03 4.46
CA GLU A 9 -6.83 -10.80 3.22
C GLU A 9 -6.68 -9.33 2.93
N GLU A 10 -7.73 -8.56 3.15
CA GLU A 10 -7.66 -7.12 2.94
C GLU A 10 -6.69 -6.48 3.90
N ARG A 11 -6.69 -6.93 5.15
CA ARG A 11 -5.79 -6.39 6.15
C ARG A 11 -4.35 -6.70 5.81
N GLU A 12 -4.07 -7.93 5.41
CA GLU A 12 -2.73 -8.34 5.02
C GLU A 12 -2.24 -7.58 3.79
N ARG A 13 -3.14 -7.35 2.85
CA ARG A 13 -2.78 -6.61 1.66
C ARG A 13 -2.41 -5.18 2.01
N GLY A 14 -3.14 -4.58 2.95
CA GLY A 14 -2.82 -3.24 3.43
C GLY A 14 -1.47 -3.18 4.12
N GLU A 15 -1.12 -4.23 4.87
CA GLU A 15 0.18 -4.30 5.50
C GLU A 15 1.29 -4.39 4.47
N ARG A 16 1.08 -5.17 3.42
CA ARG A 16 2.06 -5.26 2.34
C ARG A 16 2.20 -3.93 1.62
N LEU A 17 1.10 -3.24 1.44
CA LEU A 17 1.15 -1.90 0.84
C LEU A 17 1.99 -0.97 1.69
N GLY A 18 1.75 -0.97 3.00
CA GLY A 18 2.52 -0.11 3.90
C GLY A 18 4.00 -0.43 3.85
N GLN A 19 4.34 -1.70 3.82
CA GLN A 19 5.73 -2.11 3.76
C GLN A 19 6.38 -1.71 2.43
N LEU A 20 5.65 -1.87 1.34
CA LEU A 20 6.14 -1.47 0.03
C LEU A 20 6.44 0.02 -0.02
N LEU A 21 5.51 0.82 0.49
CA LEU A 21 5.70 2.27 0.50
C LEU A 21 6.87 2.67 1.38
N ARG A 22 7.02 2.01 2.52
CA ARG A 22 8.12 2.29 3.41
C ARG A 22 9.47 1.98 2.74
N GLU A 23 9.55 0.85 2.06
CA GLU A 23 10.76 0.47 1.35
C GLU A 23 11.07 1.44 0.22
N ALA A 24 10.04 1.83 -0.52
CA ALA A 24 10.23 2.77 -1.62
C ALA A 24 10.65 4.14 -1.12
N ARG A 25 10.17 4.54 0.05
CA ARG A 25 10.57 5.81 0.65
C ARG A 25 12.05 5.82 0.99
N GLY A 26 12.57 4.68 1.42
CA GLY A 26 14.00 4.58 1.72
C GLY A 26 14.43 5.57 2.78
N GLY A 27 15.47 6.34 2.49
CA GLY A 27 16.00 7.30 3.44
C GLY A 27 15.30 8.64 3.46
N ARG A 28 14.30 8.85 2.62
CA ARG A 28 13.58 10.13 2.63
C ARG A 28 12.64 10.21 3.82
N SER A 29 12.44 11.41 4.33
CA SER A 29 11.59 11.58 5.51
C SER A 29 10.12 11.42 5.15
N MET A 30 9.33 11.00 6.13
CA MET A 30 7.89 10.93 5.95
C MET A 30 7.28 12.28 5.61
N VAL A 31 7.79 13.32 6.27
CA VAL A 31 7.28 14.67 6.03
C VAL A 31 7.50 15.07 4.57
N GLU A 32 8.66 14.76 4.05
CA GLU A 32 9.01 15.08 2.68
C GLU A 32 8.13 14.37 1.67
N VAL A 33 8.01 13.07 1.84
CA VAL A 33 7.21 12.26 0.92
C VAL A 33 5.74 12.61 1.02
N ALA A 34 5.25 12.81 2.24
CA ALA A 34 3.85 13.19 2.43
C ALA A 34 3.55 14.53 1.77
N ALA A 35 4.44 15.50 1.93
CA ALA A 35 4.27 16.80 1.30
C ALA A 35 4.20 16.67 -0.23
N THR A 36 5.10 15.88 -0.80
CA THR A 36 5.09 15.65 -2.24
C THR A 36 3.79 15.02 -2.71
N ALA A 37 3.26 14.11 -1.91
CA ALA A 37 2.01 13.43 -2.26
C ALA A 37 0.77 14.24 -1.90
N GLY A 38 0.92 15.34 -1.18
CA GLY A 38 -0.22 16.17 -0.80
C GLY A 38 -1.03 15.61 0.35
N ILE A 39 -0.41 14.83 1.23
CA ILE A 39 -1.08 14.29 2.40
C ILE A 39 -0.28 14.64 3.65
N SER A 40 -0.87 14.41 4.81
CA SER A 40 -0.15 14.66 6.06
C SER A 40 0.80 13.51 6.37
N ALA A 41 1.84 13.82 7.13
CA ALA A 41 2.78 12.80 7.57
C ALA A 41 2.06 11.75 8.43
N GLU A 42 1.06 12.18 9.18
CA GLU A 42 0.29 11.26 10.01
C GLU A 42 -0.48 10.25 9.13
N THR A 43 -1.06 10.73 8.04
CA THR A 43 -1.74 9.85 7.10
C THR A 43 -0.77 8.84 6.52
N LEU A 44 0.41 9.29 6.12
CA LEU A 44 1.42 8.38 5.57
C LEU A 44 1.85 7.35 6.62
N ARG A 45 2.03 7.79 7.86
CA ARG A 45 2.41 6.86 8.92
C ARG A 45 1.37 5.76 9.11
N LYS A 46 0.09 6.14 9.10
CA LYS A 46 -0.97 5.16 9.26
C LYS A 46 -0.98 4.14 8.13
N ILE A 47 -0.66 4.57 6.92
CA ILE A 47 -0.61 3.66 5.79
C ILE A 47 0.61 2.74 5.92
N GLU A 48 1.78 3.30 6.24
CA GLU A 48 2.99 2.50 6.34
C GLU A 48 2.95 1.47 7.46
N THR A 49 2.23 1.76 8.51
CA THR A 49 2.14 0.83 9.64
C THR A 49 0.97 -0.14 9.53
N GLY A 50 0.23 -0.07 8.45
CA GLY A 50 -0.91 -0.98 8.26
C GLY A 50 -2.16 -0.58 9.00
N ARG A 51 -2.15 0.55 9.70
CA ARG A 51 -3.32 1.00 10.45
C ARG A 51 -4.42 1.53 9.54
N ALA A 52 -4.05 1.96 8.35
CA ALA A 52 -5.01 2.36 7.32
C ALA A 52 -4.83 1.42 6.14
N PRO A 53 -5.38 0.20 6.21
CA PRO A 53 -5.07 -0.83 5.20
C PRO A 53 -5.72 -0.61 3.85
N THR A 54 -6.74 0.23 3.77
CA THR A 54 -7.41 0.50 2.50
C THR A 54 -7.47 2.00 2.26
N PRO A 55 -6.32 2.64 1.98
CA PRO A 55 -6.33 4.07 1.72
C PRO A 55 -7.08 4.37 0.42
N ALA A 56 -7.52 5.61 0.29
CA ALA A 56 -8.25 6.03 -0.89
C ALA A 56 -7.38 5.87 -2.13
N PHE A 57 -8.05 5.56 -3.24
CA PHE A 57 -7.35 5.31 -4.49
C PHE A 57 -6.42 6.47 -4.89
N PHE A 58 -6.94 7.70 -4.81
CA PHE A 58 -6.12 8.83 -5.26
C PHE A 58 -4.98 9.15 -4.30
N THR A 59 -5.13 8.78 -3.04
CA THR A 59 -4.02 8.88 -2.10
C THR A 59 -2.91 7.93 -2.50
N VAL A 60 -3.27 6.70 -2.84
CA VAL A 60 -2.28 5.72 -3.28
C VAL A 60 -1.62 6.16 -4.58
N ALA A 61 -2.41 6.68 -5.51
CA ALA A 61 -1.86 7.16 -6.78
C ALA A 61 -0.87 8.30 -6.57
N ALA A 62 -1.18 9.21 -5.65
CA ALA A 62 -0.28 10.33 -5.34
C ALA A 62 1.02 9.84 -4.72
N LEU A 63 0.93 8.86 -3.83
CA LEU A 63 2.11 8.26 -3.22
C LEU A 63 2.95 7.53 -4.25
N ALA A 64 2.29 6.84 -5.17
CA ALA A 64 3.01 6.14 -6.24
C ALA A 64 3.83 7.14 -7.06
N ARG A 65 3.22 8.26 -7.43
CA ARG A 65 3.95 9.29 -8.18
C ARG A 65 5.11 9.85 -7.38
N ALA A 66 4.88 10.12 -6.10
CA ALA A 66 5.92 10.68 -5.25
C ALA A 66 7.10 9.74 -5.07
N LEU A 67 6.85 8.44 -5.11
CA LEU A 67 7.86 7.43 -4.86
C LEU A 67 8.38 6.77 -6.13
N GLY A 68 7.87 7.15 -7.28
CA GLY A 68 8.32 6.56 -8.54
C GLY A 68 7.83 5.14 -8.77
N LEU A 69 6.70 4.79 -8.18
CA LEU A 69 6.13 3.47 -8.35
C LEU A 69 4.99 3.52 -9.37
N SER A 70 4.77 2.43 -10.08
CA SER A 70 3.60 2.32 -10.93
C SER A 70 2.47 1.68 -10.15
N MET A 71 1.23 1.98 -10.54
CA MET A 71 0.09 1.36 -9.90
C MET A 71 0.06 -0.15 -10.16
N ASP A 72 0.53 -0.58 -11.31
CA ASP A 72 0.62 -2.00 -11.62
C ASP A 72 1.57 -2.71 -10.66
N ASP A 73 2.71 -2.10 -10.38
CA ASP A 73 3.65 -2.66 -9.42
C ASP A 73 3.03 -2.76 -8.05
N ILE A 74 2.33 -1.71 -7.63
CA ILE A 74 1.68 -1.71 -6.33
C ILE A 74 0.66 -2.84 -6.26
N ASP A 75 -0.14 -2.98 -7.31
CA ASP A 75 -1.15 -4.04 -7.33
C ASP A 75 -0.51 -5.41 -7.22
N HIS A 76 0.49 -5.67 -8.05
CA HIS A 76 1.16 -6.97 -8.06
C HIS A 76 1.88 -7.27 -6.75
N ARG A 77 2.60 -6.30 -6.23
CA ARG A 77 3.45 -6.53 -5.08
C ARG A 77 2.67 -6.58 -3.77
N THR A 78 1.42 -6.15 -3.78
CA THR A 78 0.58 -6.24 -2.60
C THR A 78 -0.36 -7.43 -2.65
N LEU A 79 -0.41 -8.13 -3.78
CA LEU A 79 -1.24 -9.32 -3.86
C LEU A 79 -0.65 -10.41 -2.97
N ARG A 80 -1.55 -11.24 -2.46
CA ARG A 80 -1.12 -12.37 -1.70
C ARG A 80 -0.21 -13.22 -2.55
N PRO A 81 0.95 -13.64 -2.03
CA PRO A 81 1.82 -14.50 -2.81
C PRO A 81 1.04 -15.70 -3.27
N VAL A 82 1.01 -15.90 -4.54
CA VAL A 82 0.32 -17.02 -5.10
C VAL A 82 1.05 -18.24 -4.60
N ARG A 83 0.36 -18.98 -3.78
CA ARG A 83 0.88 -20.25 -3.41
C ARG A 83 1.09 -21.00 -4.71
N LYS A 84 2.30 -21.51 -4.85
CA LYS A 84 2.58 -22.24 -6.02
C LYS A 84 1.66 -23.40 -6.13
N LEU A 85 0.60 -23.18 -6.73
CA LEU A 85 -0.24 -24.26 -7.11
C LEU A 85 0.51 -24.97 -8.18
N PRO A 86 0.57 -26.26 -8.10
CA PRO A 86 1.01 -27.03 -9.22
C PRO A 86 0.11 -26.59 -10.31
N VAL A 87 0.59 -25.75 -11.07
CA VAL A 87 -0.18 -25.21 -12.12
C VAL A 87 -0.65 -26.37 -12.89
N ALA A 88 -1.87 -26.55 -12.79
CA ALA A 88 -2.47 -27.44 -13.71
C ALA A 88 -2.33 -26.75 -15.00
N VAL A 89 -1.23 -26.74 -15.46
CA VAL A 89 -1.13 -26.24 -16.76
C VAL A 89 -1.62 -27.27 -17.67
N PRO A 90 -2.45 -26.93 -18.46
CA PRO A 90 -2.76 -27.82 -19.56
C PRO A 90 -1.57 -27.94 -20.46
#